data_c8064c38259151470f9906a1f5a046a3
#
_entry.id   c8064c38259151470f9906a1f5a046a3
#
_cell.length_a   1.000
_cell.length_b   1.000
_cell.length_c   1.000
_cell.angle_alpha   90.00
_cell.angle_beta   90.00
_cell.angle_gamma   90.00
#
_symmetry.space_group_name_H-M   'P 1'
#
loop_
_entity.id
_entity.type
_entity.pdbx_description
1 polymer ?
#
loop_
_entity_poly.entity_id
_entity_poly.type
_entity_poly.pdbx_seq_one_letter_code
_entity_poly.pdbx_strand_id
1 'polypeptide(L)'
;MRAIWKGAVSFGLVSVPVKLYAATESHDVSFRQVHAKDGGRIKYQRVCSLDGEEVAYADIAKGYETEDGEMVILTDDDMAELPLTSSREIAVEKFVPRDQIDPLLFEKSYYLEPEGAGAKPYALLRQALLDADRMAVVTVALRQRTSIAVLRVKDDVIVLQTMMWPDEIRTPDFSVETGDVKDSEVKMAHMLVETLAGDFDASEFEDDYAGAVEALVKSKIEGGEIKRTETSTKTSGEVVDLLAALQKSVAAAKSARGEEVDEADADEKPAKKTAAKKSAAKKAPAKKAPAKKTAAKKTAAKKAPAKKTAAKKAS
;
A
#
# COMPACT_ATOMS: atom_id res chain seq x y z
N MET A 1 18.41 17.05 7.12
CA MET A 1 17.22 16.49 7.86
C MET A 1 16.89 17.34 9.06
N ARG A 2 15.60 17.44 9.46
CA ARG A 2 15.18 18.14 10.68
C ARG A 2 14.79 17.11 11.74
N ALA A 3 15.32 17.27 12.97
CA ALA A 3 14.92 16.41 14.09
C ALA A 3 13.43 16.60 14.39
N ILE A 4 12.69 15.49 14.44
CA ILE A 4 11.25 15.49 14.74
C ILE A 4 10.97 15.25 16.23
N TRP A 5 11.93 14.66 16.95
CA TRP A 5 11.80 14.31 18.34
C TRP A 5 13.18 14.29 19.01
N LYS A 6 13.23 14.57 20.31
CA LYS A 6 14.44 14.47 21.15
C LYS A 6 14.08 13.79 22.46
N GLY A 7 14.93 12.90 22.91
CA GLY A 7 14.77 12.17 24.15
C GLY A 7 15.96 11.26 24.43
N ALA A 8 15.72 10.14 25.10
CA ALA A 8 16.77 9.18 25.42
C ALA A 8 16.29 7.74 25.20
N VAL A 9 17.20 6.87 24.76
CA VAL A 9 16.98 5.43 24.82
C VAL A 9 17.44 4.93 26.16
N SER A 10 16.56 4.23 26.89
CA SER A 10 16.85 3.63 28.19
C SER A 10 16.92 2.11 28.08
N PHE A 11 18.05 1.54 28.43
CA PHE A 11 18.21 0.09 28.55
C PHE A 11 18.91 -0.25 29.87
N GLY A 12 18.15 -0.83 30.78
CA GLY A 12 18.59 -1.03 32.15
C GLY A 12 18.88 0.32 32.85
N LEU A 13 20.09 0.49 33.36
CA LEU A 13 20.53 1.74 34.02
C LEU A 13 21.22 2.74 33.07
N VAL A 14 21.31 2.40 31.80
CA VAL A 14 21.99 3.23 30.79
C VAL A 14 20.99 4.07 30.04
N SER A 15 21.22 5.39 29.99
CA SER A 15 20.42 6.34 29.23
C SER A 15 21.29 6.94 28.11
N VAL A 16 20.77 6.89 26.88
CA VAL A 16 21.44 7.36 25.67
C VAL A 16 20.65 8.53 25.09
N PRO A 17 21.08 9.78 25.29
CA PRO A 17 20.44 10.93 24.66
C PRO A 17 20.50 10.84 23.14
N VAL A 18 19.34 10.99 22.47
CA VAL A 18 19.20 10.86 21.02
C VAL A 18 18.22 11.85 20.43
N LYS A 19 18.41 12.11 19.12
CA LYS A 19 17.45 12.78 18.25
C LYS A 19 16.92 11.80 17.23
N LEU A 20 15.64 11.93 16.88
CA LEU A 20 15.00 11.15 15.81
C LEU A 20 14.82 12.00 14.56
N TYR A 21 15.11 11.40 13.42
CA TYR A 21 14.90 11.93 12.09
C TYR A 21 14.09 10.95 11.27
N ALA A 22 13.14 11.43 10.45
CA ALA A 22 12.47 10.55 9.50
C ALA A 22 13.50 9.91 8.56
N ALA A 23 13.48 8.58 8.45
CA ALA A 23 14.37 7.83 7.59
C ALA A 23 13.82 7.67 6.17
N THR A 24 12.52 7.93 5.98
CA THR A 24 11.81 7.83 4.71
C THR A 24 11.12 9.15 4.39
N GLU A 25 11.05 9.47 3.12
CA GLU A 25 10.33 10.61 2.56
C GLU A 25 9.42 10.10 1.44
N SER A 26 8.22 10.68 1.31
CA SER A 26 7.34 10.37 0.18
C SER A 26 7.72 11.26 -1.00
N HIS A 27 7.87 10.63 -2.16
CA HIS A 27 8.08 11.30 -3.44
C HIS A 27 6.77 11.55 -4.20
N ASP A 28 5.62 11.34 -3.56
CA ASP A 28 4.31 11.56 -4.16
C ASP A 28 4.17 12.99 -4.68
N VAL A 29 3.67 13.11 -5.89
CA VAL A 29 3.41 14.41 -6.51
C VAL A 29 2.27 15.10 -5.79
N SER A 30 2.56 16.21 -5.12
CA SER A 30 1.59 16.99 -4.36
C SER A 30 0.81 17.92 -5.28
N PHE A 31 -0.45 17.59 -5.55
CA PHE A 31 -1.37 18.49 -6.25
C PHE A 31 -2.07 19.44 -5.29
N ARG A 32 -2.28 20.70 -5.73
CA ARG A 32 -3.12 21.67 -5.03
C ARG A 32 -4.49 21.70 -5.67
N GLN A 33 -5.52 21.72 -4.85
CA GLN A 33 -6.87 21.91 -5.35
C GLN A 33 -7.06 23.36 -5.80
N VAL A 34 -7.49 23.53 -7.05
CA VAL A 34 -7.71 24.81 -7.66
C VAL A 34 -9.07 24.87 -8.37
N HIS A 35 -9.64 26.05 -8.46
CA HIS A 35 -10.84 26.27 -9.24
C HIS A 35 -10.53 26.08 -10.73
N ALA A 36 -11.23 25.20 -11.40
CA ALA A 36 -10.92 24.80 -12.79
C ALA A 36 -11.01 25.96 -13.79
N LYS A 37 -11.82 26.99 -13.49
CA LYS A 37 -12.09 28.11 -14.38
C LYS A 37 -10.97 29.17 -14.36
N ASP A 38 -10.39 29.44 -13.20
CA ASP A 38 -9.49 30.58 -13.00
C ASP A 38 -8.18 30.24 -12.32
N GLY A 39 -7.99 28.97 -11.90
CA GLY A 39 -6.79 28.50 -11.20
C GLY A 39 -6.67 28.98 -9.76
N GLY A 40 -7.68 29.63 -9.20
CA GLY A 40 -7.70 30.08 -7.81
C GLY A 40 -7.59 28.92 -6.83
N ARG A 41 -6.74 29.05 -5.78
CA ARG A 41 -6.61 28.01 -4.77
C ARG A 41 -7.90 27.87 -3.95
N ILE A 42 -8.36 26.63 -3.74
CA ILE A 42 -9.50 26.35 -2.88
C ILE A 42 -9.08 26.54 -1.41
N LYS A 43 -9.94 27.23 -0.67
CA LYS A 43 -9.85 27.38 0.79
C LYS A 43 -11.00 26.63 1.43
N TYR A 44 -10.74 26.03 2.59
CA TYR A 44 -11.75 25.32 3.35
C TYR A 44 -12.11 26.11 4.60
N GLN A 45 -13.40 26.20 4.88
CA GLN A 45 -13.96 26.71 6.13
C GLN A 45 -14.46 25.53 6.95
N ARG A 46 -14.29 25.61 8.26
CA ARG A 46 -14.85 24.62 9.18
C ARG A 46 -16.23 25.10 9.58
N VAL A 47 -17.22 24.31 9.28
CA VAL A 47 -18.63 24.60 9.60
C VAL A 47 -19.20 23.50 10.49
N CYS A 48 -20.01 23.88 11.44
CA CYS A 48 -20.76 22.93 12.24
C CYS A 48 -21.84 22.23 11.39
N SER A 49 -21.97 20.93 11.53
CA SER A 49 -22.94 20.15 10.74
C SER A 49 -24.39 20.34 11.18
N LEU A 50 -24.61 20.89 12.38
CA LEU A 50 -25.96 21.05 12.95
C LEU A 50 -26.61 22.37 12.52
N ASP A 51 -25.83 23.47 12.51
CA ASP A 51 -26.33 24.83 12.24
C ASP A 51 -25.72 25.47 11.00
N GLY A 52 -24.62 24.91 10.48
CA GLY A 52 -23.91 25.45 9.30
C GLY A 52 -23.04 26.66 9.60
N GLU A 53 -22.87 27.07 10.86
CA GLU A 53 -22.04 28.21 11.24
C GLU A 53 -20.54 27.87 11.14
N GLU A 54 -19.73 28.89 10.86
CA GLU A 54 -18.28 28.75 10.82
C GLU A 54 -17.73 28.63 12.25
N VAL A 55 -16.93 27.59 12.50
CA VAL A 55 -16.35 27.29 13.83
C VAL A 55 -14.88 27.67 13.86
N ALA A 56 -14.50 28.55 14.79
CA ALA A 56 -13.10 28.90 15.01
C ALA A 56 -12.33 27.67 15.55
N TYR A 57 -11.03 27.60 15.24
CA TYR A 57 -10.21 26.47 15.67
C TYR A 57 -10.17 26.26 17.19
N ALA A 58 -10.24 27.36 17.94
CA ALA A 58 -10.23 27.33 19.41
C ALA A 58 -11.51 26.72 20.01
N ASP A 59 -12.60 26.71 19.24
CA ASP A 59 -13.91 26.21 19.68
C ASP A 59 -14.14 24.75 19.25
N ILE A 60 -13.13 24.11 18.65
CA ILE A 60 -13.19 22.71 18.20
C ILE A 60 -12.65 21.82 19.31
N ALA A 61 -13.51 21.00 19.91
CA ALA A 61 -13.17 19.94 20.85
C ALA A 61 -13.03 18.58 20.14
N LYS A 62 -12.51 17.60 20.85
CA LYS A 62 -12.48 16.20 20.41
C LYS A 62 -13.77 15.50 20.81
N GLY A 63 -14.43 14.86 19.88
CA GLY A 63 -15.62 14.03 20.15
C GLY A 63 -15.29 12.55 19.96
N TYR A 64 -15.77 11.71 20.87
CA TYR A 64 -15.75 10.25 20.74
C TYR A 64 -17.20 9.78 20.57
N GLU A 65 -17.45 9.10 19.45
CA GLU A 65 -18.75 8.48 19.17
C GLU A 65 -18.76 7.07 19.77
N THR A 66 -19.73 6.83 20.67
CA THR A 66 -19.92 5.53 21.29
C THR A 66 -20.60 4.55 20.32
N GLU A 67 -20.59 3.25 20.62
CA GLU A 67 -21.29 2.24 19.81
C GLU A 67 -22.80 2.50 19.71
N ASP A 68 -23.39 3.19 20.70
CA ASP A 68 -24.80 3.57 20.71
C ASP A 68 -25.07 4.88 19.92
N GLY A 69 -24.04 5.50 19.34
CA GLY A 69 -24.12 6.74 18.55
C GLY A 69 -24.18 8.02 19.38
N GLU A 70 -23.89 7.96 20.67
CA GLU A 70 -23.76 9.14 21.51
C GLU A 70 -22.37 9.80 21.32
N MET A 71 -22.34 11.13 21.20
CA MET A 71 -21.11 11.91 21.07
C MET A 71 -20.66 12.42 22.44
N VAL A 72 -19.52 11.90 22.94
CA VAL A 72 -18.88 12.35 24.16
C VAL A 72 -17.81 13.36 23.81
N ILE A 73 -17.90 14.57 24.35
CA ILE A 73 -16.91 15.63 24.13
C ILE A 73 -15.78 15.45 25.15
N LEU A 74 -14.56 15.36 24.63
CA LEU A 74 -13.33 15.26 25.42
C LEU A 74 -12.62 16.62 25.45
N THR A 75 -12.36 17.11 26.64
CA THR A 75 -11.61 18.35 26.87
C THR A 75 -10.10 18.11 26.86
N ASP A 76 -9.31 19.16 26.75
CA ASP A 76 -7.86 19.05 26.88
C ASP A 76 -7.42 18.62 28.30
N ASP A 77 -8.22 18.94 29.33
CA ASP A 77 -7.99 18.48 30.69
C ASP A 77 -8.23 16.99 30.84
N ASP A 78 -9.31 16.45 30.25
CA ASP A 78 -9.54 14.99 30.19
C ASP A 78 -8.39 14.25 29.51
N MET A 79 -7.87 14.85 28.44
CA MET A 79 -6.73 14.26 27.72
C MET A 79 -5.42 14.34 28.54
N ALA A 80 -5.26 15.32 29.41
CA ALA A 80 -4.10 15.46 30.27
C ALA A 80 -4.09 14.45 31.44
N GLU A 81 -5.26 13.98 31.87
CA GLU A 81 -5.40 12.94 32.89
C GLU A 81 -5.09 11.53 32.40
N LEU A 82 -5.05 11.33 31.09
CA LEU A 82 -4.68 10.02 30.54
C LEU A 82 -3.25 9.66 30.93
N PRO A 83 -2.96 8.36 31.22
CA PRO A 83 -1.63 7.89 31.57
C PRO A 83 -0.70 7.89 30.35
N LEU A 84 -0.66 9.02 29.65
CA LEU A 84 0.30 9.22 28.57
C LEU A 84 1.66 9.39 29.22
N THR A 85 2.55 8.44 28.99
CA THR A 85 3.95 8.57 29.35
C THR A 85 4.50 9.71 28.48
N SER A 86 4.41 10.95 28.99
CA SER A 86 5.04 12.11 28.37
C SER A 86 6.57 12.06 28.50
N SER A 87 7.09 10.92 28.97
CA SER A 87 8.52 10.65 29.03
C SER A 87 9.09 10.71 27.61
N ARG A 88 10.04 11.62 27.43
CA ARG A 88 10.86 11.66 26.22
C ARG A 88 11.87 10.51 26.28
N GLU A 89 11.34 9.30 26.41
CA GLU A 89 12.09 8.08 26.65
C GLU A 89 11.66 7.02 25.65
N ILE A 90 12.63 6.32 25.11
CA ILE A 90 12.48 5.09 24.34
C ILE A 90 12.88 3.98 25.29
N ALA A 91 11.90 3.31 25.90
CA ALA A 91 12.16 2.27 26.88
C ALA A 91 12.39 0.93 26.20
N VAL A 92 13.55 0.31 26.42
CA VAL A 92 13.83 -1.05 25.93
C VAL A 92 13.15 -2.05 26.85
N GLU A 93 12.23 -2.83 26.27
CA GLU A 93 11.45 -3.86 26.96
C GLU A 93 12.15 -5.22 26.90
N LYS A 94 12.64 -5.61 25.72
CA LYS A 94 13.31 -6.89 25.49
C LYS A 94 14.14 -6.90 24.21
N PHE A 95 15.00 -7.90 24.07
CA PHE A 95 15.76 -8.19 22.88
C PHE A 95 15.27 -9.50 22.25
N VAL A 96 14.96 -9.48 20.96
CA VAL A 96 14.41 -10.63 20.23
C VAL A 96 15.20 -10.91 18.94
N PRO A 97 15.26 -12.16 18.47
CA PRO A 97 15.75 -12.49 17.14
C PRO A 97 14.98 -11.76 16.05
N ARG A 98 15.63 -11.45 14.92
CA ARG A 98 15.01 -10.70 13.83
C ARG A 98 13.85 -11.43 13.17
N ASP A 99 13.95 -12.74 13.05
CA ASP A 99 12.99 -13.64 12.43
C ASP A 99 11.68 -13.80 13.21
N GLN A 100 11.66 -13.36 14.47
CA GLN A 100 10.45 -13.39 15.30
C GLN A 100 9.53 -12.17 15.09
N ILE A 101 9.97 -11.15 14.37
CA ILE A 101 9.17 -9.97 14.05
C ILE A 101 8.67 -10.08 12.62
N ASP A 102 7.35 -10.27 12.47
CA ASP A 102 6.73 -10.28 11.16
C ASP A 102 6.87 -8.90 10.51
N PRO A 103 7.39 -8.81 9.26
CA PRO A 103 7.46 -7.56 8.50
C PRO A 103 6.13 -6.82 8.36
N LEU A 104 5.00 -7.54 8.43
CA LEU A 104 3.66 -6.95 8.39
C LEU A 104 3.41 -5.94 9.51
N LEU A 105 4.11 -6.09 10.65
CA LEU A 105 4.00 -5.18 11.78
C LEU A 105 4.67 -3.82 11.54
N PHE A 106 5.62 -3.71 10.62
CA PHE A 106 6.41 -2.50 10.46
C PHE A 106 5.62 -1.35 9.80
N GLU A 107 5.84 -0.13 10.32
CA GLU A 107 5.17 1.09 9.87
C GLU A 107 6.17 2.14 9.39
N LYS A 108 6.69 2.99 10.28
CA LYS A 108 7.57 4.12 9.98
C LYS A 108 8.96 3.91 10.52
N SER A 109 9.95 4.38 9.77
CA SER A 109 11.37 4.27 10.13
C SER A 109 11.98 5.63 10.46
N TYR A 110 12.84 5.64 11.48
CA TYR A 110 13.53 6.83 11.95
C TYR A 110 14.99 6.51 12.23
N TYR A 111 15.88 7.45 11.89
CA TYR A 111 17.28 7.38 12.30
C TYR A 111 17.47 7.98 13.69
N LEU A 112 18.32 7.36 14.51
CA LEU A 112 18.74 7.86 15.79
C LEU A 112 20.15 8.48 15.67
N GLU A 113 20.27 9.73 16.06
CA GLU A 113 21.54 10.43 16.22
C GLU A 113 21.85 10.63 17.70
N PRO A 114 23.02 10.21 18.22
CA PRO A 114 23.39 10.49 19.60
C PRO A 114 23.59 12.00 19.83
N GLU A 115 23.14 12.52 20.98
CA GLU A 115 23.32 13.92 21.35
C GLU A 115 24.30 14.05 22.54
N GLY A 116 25.24 14.97 22.44
CA GLY A 116 26.16 15.30 23.52
C GLY A 116 26.96 14.12 24.05
N ALA A 117 26.81 13.79 25.33
CA ALA A 117 27.50 12.68 25.99
C ALA A 117 26.99 11.28 25.58
N GLY A 118 25.98 11.23 24.72
CA GLY A 118 25.36 9.98 24.26
C GLY A 118 26.21 9.14 23.29
N ALA A 119 27.27 9.66 22.71
CA ALA A 119 28.06 8.97 21.67
C ALA A 119 28.62 7.61 22.14
N LYS A 120 29.21 7.56 23.31
CA LYS A 120 29.81 6.32 23.86
C LYS A 120 28.75 5.26 24.19
N PRO A 121 27.70 5.56 24.97
CA PRO A 121 26.64 4.57 25.25
C PRO A 121 25.85 4.20 23.98
N TYR A 122 25.71 5.10 22.99
CA TYR A 122 25.12 4.77 21.69
C TYR A 122 25.95 3.72 20.96
N ALA A 123 27.28 3.93 20.85
CA ALA A 123 28.16 2.96 20.21
C ALA A 123 28.15 1.60 20.91
N LEU A 124 28.05 1.58 22.25
CA LEU A 124 27.91 0.37 23.02
C LEU A 124 26.63 -0.38 22.69
N LEU A 125 25.48 0.31 22.70
CA LEU A 125 24.19 -0.27 22.35
C LEU A 125 24.20 -0.82 20.90
N ARG A 126 24.73 -0.03 19.95
CA ARG A 126 24.86 -0.44 18.55
C ARG A 126 25.66 -1.73 18.41
N GLN A 127 26.84 -1.79 19.04
CA GLN A 127 27.70 -2.97 19.00
C GLN A 127 27.03 -4.18 19.63
N ALA A 128 26.38 -4.01 20.78
CA ALA A 128 25.69 -5.10 21.45
C ALA A 128 24.54 -5.69 20.60
N LEU A 129 23.80 -4.84 19.88
CA LEU A 129 22.76 -5.30 18.95
C LEU A 129 23.32 -6.09 17.77
N LEU A 130 24.49 -5.66 17.23
CA LEU A 130 25.18 -6.35 16.14
C LEU A 130 25.72 -7.71 16.59
N ASP A 131 26.46 -7.73 17.71
CA ASP A 131 27.13 -8.96 18.21
C ASP A 131 26.10 -10.03 18.61
N ALA A 132 24.94 -9.60 19.14
CA ALA A 132 23.87 -10.52 19.53
C ALA A 132 22.95 -10.91 18.35
N ASP A 133 23.05 -10.27 17.20
CA ASP A 133 22.12 -10.39 16.08
C ASP A 133 20.64 -10.29 16.49
N ARG A 134 20.33 -9.26 17.30
CA ARG A 134 19.00 -9.06 17.86
C ARG A 134 18.47 -7.67 17.57
N MET A 135 17.15 -7.54 17.65
CA MET A 135 16.44 -6.26 17.71
C MET A 135 15.98 -6.00 19.13
N ALA A 136 15.99 -4.73 19.54
CA ALA A 136 15.39 -4.33 20.81
C ALA A 136 13.94 -3.93 20.55
N VAL A 137 12.99 -4.59 21.21
CA VAL A 137 11.60 -4.16 21.27
C VAL A 137 11.51 -3.06 22.30
N VAL A 138 10.92 -1.92 21.91
CA VAL A 138 10.84 -0.70 22.71
C VAL A 138 9.44 -0.13 22.68
N THR A 139 9.12 0.67 23.70
CA THR A 139 7.96 1.57 23.70
C THR A 139 8.44 3.02 23.60
N VAL A 140 7.72 3.82 22.83
CA VAL A 140 8.06 5.23 22.61
C VAL A 140 6.80 6.07 22.46
N ALA A 141 6.79 7.24 23.12
CA ALA A 141 5.75 8.24 22.92
C ALA A 141 6.17 9.22 21.82
N LEU A 142 5.54 9.11 20.64
CA LEU A 142 5.74 10.02 19.53
C LEU A 142 4.51 10.91 19.37
N ARG A 143 4.70 12.22 19.54
CA ARG A 143 3.61 13.20 19.58
C ARG A 143 2.67 12.94 20.79
N GLN A 144 1.45 12.46 20.55
CA GLN A 144 0.44 12.17 21.58
C GLN A 144 0.04 10.68 21.60
N ARG A 145 0.83 9.82 21.00
CA ARG A 145 0.55 8.38 20.89
C ARG A 145 1.75 7.59 21.39
N THR A 146 1.51 6.62 22.28
CA THR A 146 2.48 5.58 22.58
C THR A 146 2.45 4.52 21.47
N SER A 147 3.61 4.17 20.97
CA SER A 147 3.78 3.16 19.94
C SER A 147 4.79 2.11 20.39
N ILE A 148 4.57 0.86 20.01
CA ILE A 148 5.59 -0.17 20.06
C ILE A 148 6.53 0.03 18.87
N ALA A 149 7.80 -0.23 19.05
CA ALA A 149 8.81 -0.11 18.00
C ALA A 149 9.95 -1.10 18.19
N VAL A 150 10.82 -1.20 17.22
CA VAL A 150 12.09 -1.93 17.35
C VAL A 150 13.26 -1.00 17.07
N LEU A 151 14.37 -1.24 17.79
CA LEU A 151 15.68 -0.71 17.45
C LEU A 151 16.46 -1.79 16.74
N ARG A 152 16.98 -1.46 15.58
CA ARG A 152 17.89 -2.31 14.79
C ARG A 152 19.04 -1.51 14.22
N VAL A 153 20.13 -2.16 13.92
CA VAL A 153 21.25 -1.51 13.26
C VAL A 153 21.09 -1.66 11.74
N LYS A 154 21.27 -0.54 11.04
CA LYS A 154 21.42 -0.50 9.58
C LYS A 154 22.68 0.30 9.28
N ASP A 155 23.62 -0.31 8.59
CA ASP A 155 24.94 0.26 8.33
C ASP A 155 25.60 0.70 9.66
N ASP A 156 25.86 1.97 9.84
CA ASP A 156 26.50 2.53 11.04
C ASP A 156 25.50 3.20 12.01
N VAL A 157 24.18 3.13 11.75
CA VAL A 157 23.15 3.87 12.49
C VAL A 157 22.16 2.94 13.16
N ILE A 158 21.70 3.33 14.34
CA ILE A 158 20.52 2.68 14.94
C ILE A 158 19.27 3.27 14.30
N VAL A 159 18.40 2.40 13.82
CA VAL A 159 17.09 2.72 13.26
C VAL A 159 16.02 2.33 14.26
N LEU A 160 15.13 3.26 14.57
CA LEU A 160 13.87 2.99 15.25
C LEU A 160 12.80 2.77 14.19
N GLN A 161 12.13 1.64 14.24
CA GLN A 161 11.03 1.33 13.33
C GLN A 161 9.77 1.07 14.14
N THR A 162 8.75 1.94 13.98
CA THR A 162 7.47 1.75 14.67
C THR A 162 6.76 0.52 14.13
N MET A 163 5.98 -0.09 15.02
CA MET A 163 5.18 -1.27 14.69
C MET A 163 3.71 -0.99 15.00
N MET A 164 2.82 -1.63 14.28
CA MET A 164 1.43 -1.78 14.64
C MET A 164 1.31 -2.61 15.92
N TRP A 165 0.26 -2.39 16.70
CA TRP A 165 -0.07 -3.29 17.80
C TRP A 165 -0.53 -4.64 17.21
N PRO A 166 -0.28 -5.78 17.90
CA PRO A 166 -0.65 -7.10 17.38
C PRO A 166 -2.12 -7.26 17.05
N ASP A 167 -3.00 -6.55 17.74
CA ASP A 167 -4.45 -6.53 17.53
C ASP A 167 -4.90 -5.64 16.36
N GLU A 168 -4.02 -4.79 15.84
CA GLU A 168 -4.27 -4.03 14.61
C GLU A 168 -4.08 -4.90 13.33
N ILE A 169 -3.46 -6.08 13.46
CA ILE A 169 -3.27 -7.00 12.33
C ILE A 169 -4.54 -7.83 12.13
N ARG A 170 -5.17 -7.63 10.98
CA ARG A 170 -6.40 -8.35 10.62
C ARG A 170 -6.10 -9.79 10.23
N THR A 171 -6.88 -10.71 10.78
CA THR A 171 -6.88 -12.10 10.30
C THR A 171 -7.64 -12.18 8.98
N PRO A 172 -7.13 -12.91 7.95
CA PRO A 172 -7.89 -13.15 6.73
C PRO A 172 -9.23 -13.83 7.04
N ASP A 173 -10.31 -13.29 6.50
CA ASP A 173 -11.68 -13.78 6.63
C ASP A 173 -12.15 -14.57 5.39
N PHE A 174 -11.22 -14.89 4.51
CA PHE A 174 -11.43 -15.68 3.31
C PHE A 174 -10.59 -16.96 3.33
N SER A 175 -11.09 -17.99 2.65
CA SER A 175 -10.35 -19.22 2.38
C SER A 175 -9.72 -19.17 0.99
N VAL A 176 -8.49 -19.65 0.87
CA VAL A 176 -7.84 -19.81 -0.44
C VAL A 176 -8.17 -21.21 -0.94
N GLU A 177 -9.05 -21.30 -1.94
CA GLU A 177 -9.30 -22.56 -2.64
C GLU A 177 -8.18 -22.79 -3.66
N THR A 178 -7.34 -23.78 -3.41
CA THR A 178 -6.28 -24.18 -4.34
C THR A 178 -6.77 -25.39 -5.15
N GLY A 179 -6.71 -25.27 -6.48
CA GLY A 179 -6.92 -26.42 -7.37
C GLY A 179 -5.79 -27.45 -7.25
N ASP A 180 -5.98 -28.61 -7.87
CA ASP A 180 -4.94 -29.65 -7.95
C ASP A 180 -3.76 -29.13 -8.79
N VAL A 181 -2.57 -29.12 -8.20
CA VAL A 181 -1.33 -28.70 -8.85
C VAL A 181 -0.53 -29.94 -9.23
N LYS A 182 -0.17 -30.07 -10.49
CA LYS A 182 0.62 -31.21 -10.98
C LYS A 182 2.11 -31.01 -10.69
N ASP A 183 2.81 -32.10 -10.40
CA ASP A 183 4.26 -32.07 -10.15
C ASP A 183 5.07 -31.43 -11.30
N SER A 184 4.62 -31.59 -12.56
CA SER A 184 5.24 -30.97 -13.73
C SER A 184 5.09 -29.44 -13.71
N GLU A 185 3.95 -28.91 -13.25
CA GLU A 185 3.69 -27.49 -13.13
C GLU A 185 4.56 -26.88 -12.03
N VAL A 186 4.68 -27.57 -10.89
CA VAL A 186 5.55 -27.16 -9.78
C VAL A 186 7.02 -27.11 -10.22
N LYS A 187 7.50 -28.14 -10.92
CA LYS A 187 8.87 -28.16 -11.44
C LYS A 187 9.14 -27.00 -12.41
N MET A 188 8.20 -26.73 -13.30
CA MET A 188 8.33 -25.64 -14.25
C MET A 188 8.31 -24.27 -13.55
N ALA A 189 7.46 -24.10 -12.52
CA ALA A 189 7.44 -22.90 -11.69
C ALA A 189 8.76 -22.69 -10.93
N HIS A 190 9.34 -23.78 -10.38
CA HIS A 190 10.68 -23.72 -9.78
C HIS A 190 11.75 -23.30 -10.76
N MET A 191 11.77 -23.87 -11.98
CA MET A 191 12.72 -23.46 -13.00
C MET A 191 12.58 -21.96 -13.36
N LEU A 192 11.35 -21.44 -13.41
CA LEU A 192 11.12 -20.02 -13.65
C LEU A 192 11.66 -19.15 -12.49
N VAL A 193 11.39 -19.55 -11.25
CA VAL A 193 11.91 -18.87 -10.06
C VAL A 193 13.43 -18.84 -10.08
N GLU A 194 14.09 -19.97 -10.32
CA GLU A 194 15.55 -20.06 -10.43
C GLU A 194 16.09 -19.19 -11.58
N THR A 195 15.40 -19.19 -12.72
CA THR A 195 15.80 -18.37 -13.88
C THR A 195 15.67 -16.87 -13.60
N LEU A 196 14.72 -16.45 -12.77
CA LEU A 196 14.50 -15.06 -12.39
C LEU A 196 15.19 -14.67 -11.07
N ALA A 197 15.80 -15.63 -10.37
CA ALA A 197 16.53 -15.35 -9.15
C ALA A 197 17.72 -14.40 -9.41
N GLY A 198 17.91 -13.46 -8.51
CA GLY A 198 18.98 -12.46 -8.56
C GLY A 198 19.04 -11.68 -7.27
N ASP A 199 20.12 -10.90 -7.11
CA ASP A 199 20.23 -9.98 -5.99
C ASP A 199 19.28 -8.79 -6.18
N PHE A 200 18.79 -8.25 -5.08
CA PHE A 200 17.94 -7.07 -5.12
C PHE A 200 18.77 -5.81 -5.34
N ASP A 201 18.64 -5.18 -6.50
CA ASP A 201 19.19 -3.86 -6.78
C ASP A 201 18.05 -2.83 -6.84
N ALA A 202 18.03 -1.91 -5.86
CA ALA A 202 17.01 -0.88 -5.79
C ALA A 202 17.05 0.09 -6.98
N SER A 203 18.20 0.20 -7.68
CA SER A 203 18.35 1.10 -8.85
C SER A 203 17.64 0.60 -10.11
N GLU A 204 17.23 -0.67 -10.13
CA GLU A 204 16.42 -1.24 -11.24
C GLU A 204 14.94 -0.83 -11.19
N PHE A 205 14.50 -0.23 -10.07
CA PHE A 205 13.10 0.13 -9.85
C PHE A 205 12.95 1.65 -9.81
N GLU A 206 12.29 2.19 -10.83
CA GLU A 206 11.99 3.62 -10.94
C GLU A 206 10.48 3.85 -10.87
N ASP A 207 10.06 5.03 -10.36
CA ASP A 207 8.67 5.45 -10.35
C ASP A 207 8.29 6.09 -11.70
N ASP A 208 7.83 5.26 -12.63
CA ASP A 208 7.38 5.68 -13.97
C ASP A 208 6.25 6.72 -13.89
N TYR A 209 5.39 6.66 -12.86
CA TYR A 209 4.29 7.59 -12.70
C TYR A 209 4.79 9.00 -12.36
N ALA A 210 5.71 9.12 -11.42
CA ALA A 210 6.30 10.42 -11.06
C ALA A 210 6.98 11.06 -12.28
N GLY A 211 7.78 10.27 -13.03
CA GLY A 211 8.41 10.70 -14.27
C GLY A 211 7.40 11.16 -15.34
N ALA A 212 6.31 10.41 -15.52
CA ALA A 212 5.26 10.77 -16.46
C ALA A 212 4.51 12.05 -16.06
N VAL A 213 4.27 12.26 -14.76
CA VAL A 213 3.65 13.50 -14.24
C VAL A 213 4.56 14.70 -14.45
N GLU A 214 5.85 14.58 -14.18
CA GLU A 214 6.82 15.65 -14.42
C GLU A 214 6.89 16.01 -15.91
N ALA A 215 6.96 15.04 -16.80
CA ALA A 215 6.95 15.25 -18.25
C ALA A 215 5.66 15.94 -18.72
N LEU A 216 4.51 15.54 -18.15
CA LEU A 216 3.21 16.15 -18.41
C LEU A 216 3.18 17.63 -18.00
N VAL A 217 3.64 17.92 -16.78
CA VAL A 217 3.70 19.30 -16.26
C VAL A 217 4.63 20.15 -17.13
N LYS A 218 5.80 19.64 -17.49
CA LYS A 218 6.76 20.33 -18.36
C LYS A 218 6.17 20.64 -19.74
N SER A 219 5.53 19.65 -20.38
CA SER A 219 4.85 19.83 -21.67
C SER A 219 3.75 20.92 -21.60
N LYS A 220 2.97 20.93 -20.51
CA LYS A 220 1.95 21.98 -20.32
C LYS A 220 2.53 23.38 -20.10
N ILE A 221 3.66 23.49 -19.41
CA ILE A 221 4.38 24.77 -19.22
C ILE A 221 4.90 25.29 -20.57
N GLU A 222 5.42 24.41 -21.41
CA GLU A 222 5.99 24.73 -22.73
C GLU A 222 4.91 24.95 -23.79
N GLY A 223 3.62 24.84 -23.46
CA GLY A 223 2.48 25.05 -24.39
C GLY A 223 2.29 23.90 -25.39
N GLY A 224 2.86 22.75 -25.13
CA GLY A 224 2.76 21.56 -25.97
C GLY A 224 1.44 20.79 -25.80
N GLU A 225 0.94 20.16 -26.89
CA GLU A 225 -0.10 19.15 -26.81
C GLU A 225 0.46 17.83 -26.26
N ILE A 226 -0.29 17.21 -25.36
CA ILE A 226 0.10 15.96 -24.72
C ILE A 226 -0.01 14.82 -25.72
N LYS A 227 1.12 14.23 -26.13
CA LYS A 227 1.11 12.90 -26.73
C LYS A 227 0.85 11.88 -25.62
N ARG A 228 -0.30 11.22 -25.63
CA ARG A 228 -0.57 10.08 -24.77
C ARG A 228 0.47 8.99 -25.05
N THR A 229 1.31 8.71 -24.06
CA THR A 229 2.10 7.48 -24.08
C THR A 229 1.12 6.33 -23.90
N GLU A 230 1.00 5.48 -24.90
CA GLU A 230 0.20 4.26 -24.79
C GLU A 230 0.85 3.37 -23.74
N THR A 231 0.26 3.33 -22.57
CA THR A 231 0.61 2.31 -21.57
C THR A 231 0.17 0.98 -22.14
N SER A 232 1.13 0.12 -22.48
CA SER A 232 0.81 -1.24 -22.90
C SER A 232 0.22 -1.98 -21.71
N THR A 233 -1.09 -1.93 -21.57
CA THR A 233 -1.83 -2.85 -20.71
C THR A 233 -1.61 -4.24 -21.28
N LYS A 234 -0.70 -4.99 -20.67
CA LYS A 234 -0.65 -6.45 -20.88
C LYS A 234 -1.99 -6.98 -20.42
N THR A 235 -2.89 -7.16 -21.35
CA THR A 235 -4.17 -7.83 -21.15
C THR A 235 -3.85 -9.21 -20.59
N SER A 236 -4.31 -9.48 -19.38
CA SER A 236 -4.32 -10.82 -18.80
C SER A 236 -5.08 -11.71 -19.77
N GLY A 237 -4.35 -12.51 -20.53
CA GLY A 237 -4.91 -13.43 -21.50
C GLY A 237 -5.65 -14.57 -20.80
N GLU A 238 -6.67 -15.09 -21.48
CA GLU A 238 -7.36 -16.33 -21.20
C GLU A 238 -6.40 -17.41 -20.70
N VAL A 239 -6.85 -18.19 -19.73
CA VAL A 239 -6.14 -19.34 -19.16
C VAL A 239 -5.98 -20.40 -20.26
N VAL A 240 -4.99 -20.23 -21.10
CA VAL A 240 -4.52 -21.21 -22.08
C VAL A 240 -3.36 -21.93 -21.42
N ASP A 241 -3.55 -23.22 -21.17
CA ASP A 241 -2.53 -24.17 -20.71
C ASP A 241 -1.38 -23.56 -19.88
N LEU A 242 -1.51 -23.64 -18.54
CA LEU A 242 -0.55 -23.09 -17.58
C LEU A 242 0.89 -23.54 -17.86
N LEU A 243 1.06 -24.83 -18.26
CA LEU A 243 2.37 -25.38 -18.56
C LEU A 243 3.02 -24.71 -19.77
N ALA A 244 2.26 -24.50 -20.85
CA ALA A 244 2.75 -23.82 -22.05
C ALA A 244 3.08 -22.34 -21.76
N ALA A 245 2.30 -21.68 -20.91
CA ALA A 245 2.57 -20.31 -20.48
C ALA A 245 3.86 -20.23 -19.65
N LEU A 246 4.09 -21.14 -18.71
CA LEU A 246 5.31 -21.22 -17.91
C LEU A 246 6.54 -21.51 -18.76
N GLN A 247 6.45 -22.46 -19.72
CA GLN A 247 7.54 -22.76 -20.67
C GLN A 247 7.92 -21.52 -21.48
N LYS A 248 6.94 -20.81 -22.02
CA LYS A 248 7.15 -19.56 -22.76
C LYS A 248 7.81 -18.47 -21.90
N SER A 249 7.42 -18.37 -20.63
CA SER A 249 8.01 -17.41 -19.69
C SER A 249 9.46 -17.74 -19.37
N VAL A 250 9.79 -19.02 -19.15
CA VAL A 250 11.18 -19.49 -18.94
C VAL A 250 12.04 -19.21 -20.18
N ALA A 251 11.53 -19.51 -21.38
CA ALA A 251 12.25 -19.23 -22.62
C ALA A 251 12.50 -17.74 -22.82
N ALA A 252 11.51 -16.88 -22.54
CA ALA A 252 11.64 -15.43 -22.62
C ALA A 252 12.66 -14.89 -21.61
N ALA A 253 12.65 -15.40 -20.37
CA ALA A 253 13.59 -14.98 -19.33
C ALA A 253 15.04 -15.38 -19.64
N LYS A 254 15.26 -16.59 -20.17
CA LYS A 254 16.59 -17.04 -20.64
C LYS A 254 17.10 -16.21 -21.82
N SER A 255 16.22 -15.94 -22.80
CA SER A 255 16.57 -15.08 -23.94
C SER A 255 16.94 -13.67 -23.51
N ALA A 256 16.26 -13.09 -22.52
CA ALA A 256 16.58 -11.76 -21.98
C ALA A 256 17.93 -11.70 -21.27
N ARG A 257 18.42 -12.84 -20.74
CA ARG A 257 19.75 -12.97 -20.11
C ARG A 257 20.88 -13.32 -21.13
N GLY A 258 20.55 -13.52 -22.39
CA GLY A 258 21.54 -13.88 -23.43
C GLY A 258 22.03 -15.32 -23.36
N GLU A 259 21.30 -16.21 -22.67
CA GLU A 259 21.56 -17.64 -22.64
C GLU A 259 20.93 -18.30 -23.86
N GLU A 260 21.68 -19.17 -24.58
CA GLU A 260 21.14 -19.95 -25.69
C GLU A 260 20.08 -20.92 -25.19
N VAL A 261 18.91 -20.90 -25.82
CA VAL A 261 17.79 -21.81 -25.52
C VAL A 261 18.09 -23.14 -26.21
N ASP A 262 18.57 -24.14 -25.46
CA ASP A 262 18.68 -25.51 -25.98
C ASP A 262 17.28 -26.06 -26.29
N GLU A 263 16.96 -26.28 -27.57
CA GLU A 263 15.69 -26.82 -28.07
C GLU A 263 15.51 -28.35 -27.80
N ALA A 264 16.21 -28.93 -26.85
CA ALA A 264 16.36 -30.38 -26.72
C ALA A 264 15.36 -31.08 -25.75
N ASP A 265 14.23 -30.46 -25.37
CA ASP A 265 13.26 -31.17 -24.49
C ASP A 265 11.78 -30.99 -24.90
N ALA A 266 11.53 -30.99 -26.20
CA ALA A 266 10.17 -30.90 -26.77
C ALA A 266 9.79 -32.12 -27.60
N ASP A 267 9.97 -33.33 -27.08
CA ASP A 267 9.45 -34.52 -27.78
C ASP A 267 8.84 -35.56 -26.83
N GLU A 268 7.63 -35.27 -26.38
CA GLU A 268 6.66 -36.31 -26.01
C GLU A 268 5.31 -35.98 -26.63
N LYS A 269 5.16 -36.42 -27.89
CA LYS A 269 3.88 -36.44 -28.60
C LYS A 269 2.97 -37.55 -28.07
N PRO A 270 1.74 -37.31 -27.66
CA PRO A 270 0.77 -38.38 -27.53
C PRO A 270 0.26 -38.83 -28.89
N ALA A 271 0.35 -40.14 -29.11
CA ALA A 271 0.00 -40.85 -30.30
C ALA A 271 -1.41 -40.56 -30.84
N LYS A 272 -1.46 -40.16 -32.11
CA LYS A 272 -2.66 -39.96 -32.90
C LYS A 272 -3.20 -41.31 -33.35
N LYS A 273 -4.40 -41.70 -32.91
CA LYS A 273 -5.18 -42.76 -33.56
C LYS A 273 -5.87 -42.20 -34.80
N THR A 274 -5.46 -42.76 -35.93
CA THR A 274 -6.05 -42.58 -37.27
C THR A 274 -7.39 -43.27 -37.39
N ALA A 275 -8.39 -42.60 -37.92
CA ALA A 275 -9.47 -43.23 -38.68
C ALA A 275 -9.99 -42.32 -39.80
N ALA A 276 -10.15 -42.94 -40.94
CA ALA A 276 -10.19 -42.49 -42.29
C ALA A 276 -11.45 -41.71 -42.75
N LYS A 277 -11.18 -40.77 -43.69
CA LYS A 277 -11.71 -40.59 -45.04
C LYS A 277 -13.23 -40.65 -45.34
N LYS A 278 -13.79 -39.52 -45.82
CA LYS A 278 -14.38 -39.35 -47.18
C LYS A 278 -14.91 -37.95 -47.41
N SER A 279 -14.31 -37.29 -48.31
CA SER A 279 -14.73 -36.58 -49.54
C SER A 279 -16.17 -36.06 -49.65
N ALA A 280 -16.39 -34.80 -49.94
CA ALA A 280 -16.72 -34.20 -51.23
C ALA A 280 -17.43 -32.83 -51.08
N ALA A 281 -16.82 -31.85 -51.71
CA ALA A 281 -17.36 -30.93 -52.70
C ALA A 281 -18.43 -29.85 -52.35
N LYS A 282 -17.93 -28.61 -52.51
CA LYS A 282 -18.47 -27.56 -53.40
C LYS A 282 -19.77 -26.82 -53.06
N LYS A 283 -19.69 -25.56 -52.73
CA LYS A 283 -20.20 -24.37 -53.46
C LYS A 283 -20.58 -23.24 -52.50
N ALA A 284 -19.97 -22.13 -52.66
CA ALA A 284 -20.51 -20.79 -52.34
C ALA A 284 -21.45 -20.38 -53.50
N PRO A 285 -22.14 -19.24 -53.54
CA PRO A 285 -22.30 -18.14 -52.60
C PRO A 285 -23.76 -17.63 -52.46
N ALA A 286 -24.08 -16.67 -51.65
CA ALA A 286 -24.76 -15.41 -51.95
C ALA A 286 -25.48 -14.77 -50.76
N LYS A 287 -25.06 -13.53 -50.47
CA LYS A 287 -25.83 -12.27 -50.23
C LYS A 287 -27.30 -12.37 -49.83
N LYS A 288 -27.66 -11.75 -48.70
CA LYS A 288 -28.52 -10.51 -48.65
C LYS A 288 -28.86 -10.13 -47.21
N ALA A 289 -28.54 -8.90 -46.83
CA ALA A 289 -29.24 -8.11 -45.83
C ALA A 289 -30.51 -7.53 -46.49
N PRO A 290 -31.33 -6.67 -45.88
CA PRO A 290 -31.67 -6.34 -44.46
C PRO A 290 -33.21 -6.25 -44.20
N ALA A 291 -33.62 -5.98 -42.95
CA ALA A 291 -34.83 -5.15 -42.61
C ALA A 291 -35.00 -5.16 -41.07
N LYS A 292 -34.85 -4.10 -40.37
CA LYS A 292 -35.69 -2.93 -40.04
C LYS A 292 -37.15 -3.23 -39.72
N LYS A 293 -37.54 -3.00 -38.45
CA LYS A 293 -38.73 -2.27 -37.94
C LYS A 293 -38.87 -2.53 -36.41
N THR A 294 -38.74 -1.53 -35.63
CA THR A 294 -39.63 -0.47 -35.11
C THR A 294 -40.54 -0.88 -33.99
N ALA A 295 -40.31 -0.21 -32.85
CA ALA A 295 -41.21 0.56 -31.99
C ALA A 295 -42.28 -0.07 -31.13
N ALA A 296 -42.28 0.31 -29.87
CA ALA A 296 -43.35 0.95 -29.08
C ALA A 296 -43.00 0.85 -27.59
N LYS A 297 -42.65 1.89 -26.87
CA LYS A 297 -43.38 3.02 -26.26
C LYS A 297 -44.66 2.63 -25.51
N LYS A 298 -44.61 2.75 -24.17
CA LYS A 298 -45.66 3.19 -23.22
C LYS A 298 -45.00 3.31 -21.84
N THR A 299 -44.73 4.45 -21.34
CA THR A 299 -45.45 5.55 -20.63
C THR A 299 -46.48 5.12 -19.57
N ALA A 300 -46.35 5.85 -18.50
CA ALA A 300 -47.30 6.28 -17.47
C ALA A 300 -47.18 5.56 -16.12
N ALA A 301 -47.26 6.15 -14.97
CA ALA A 301 -47.46 7.50 -14.45
C ALA A 301 -47.33 7.41 -12.93
N LYS A 302 -46.60 8.35 -12.33
CA LYS A 302 -47.09 9.37 -11.40
C LYS A 302 -48.22 8.97 -10.41
N LYS A 303 -47.87 8.98 -9.08
CA LYS A 303 -48.72 9.57 -8.05
C LYS A 303 -47.98 9.72 -6.71
N ALA A 304 -47.65 10.93 -6.34
CA ALA A 304 -47.84 11.47 -5.02
C ALA A 304 -49.24 12.14 -5.04
N PRO A 305 -49.91 12.52 -3.95
CA PRO A 305 -49.48 13.03 -2.68
C PRO A 305 -50.39 12.62 -1.49
N ALA A 306 -50.10 12.99 -0.25
CA ALA A 306 -50.98 13.85 0.54
C ALA A 306 -50.47 14.11 1.96
N LYS A 307 -50.25 15.36 2.19
CA LYS A 307 -50.29 16.05 3.49
C LYS A 307 -51.60 15.82 4.22
N LYS A 308 -51.57 15.60 5.52
CA LYS A 308 -52.61 16.14 6.42
C LYS A 308 -52.01 16.52 7.76
N THR A 309 -52.12 17.75 7.99
CA THR A 309 -52.12 18.59 9.18
C THR A 309 -53.12 18.21 10.24
N ALA A 310 -52.81 18.72 11.42
CA ALA A 310 -53.63 19.18 12.53
C ALA A 310 -53.43 18.33 13.81
N ALA A 311 -52.93 18.83 14.85
CA ALA A 311 -53.20 19.98 15.70
C ALA A 311 -53.62 19.50 17.09
N LYS A 312 -52.94 20.07 18.08
CA LYS A 312 -53.47 20.58 19.36
C LYS A 312 -53.77 19.59 20.51
N LYS A 313 -53.16 19.72 21.60
CA LYS A 313 -53.37 20.42 22.88
C LYS A 313 -52.84 19.58 24.05
N ALA A 314 -51.99 20.14 24.80
CA ALA A 314 -52.11 20.58 26.19
C ALA A 314 -52.30 19.49 27.27
N SER A 315 -51.35 19.29 28.09
CA SER A 315 -51.28 19.68 29.52
C SER A 315 -49.84 19.72 29.93
#